data_6e05bf7f1e8abe0e799fa51d3ad910d6
#
_entry.id   6e05bf7f1e8abe0e799fa51d3ad910d6
#
_cell.length_a   1.000
_cell.length_b   1.000
_cell.length_c   1.000
_cell.angle_alpha   90.00
_cell.angle_beta   90.00
_cell.angle_gamma   90.00
#
_symmetry.space_group_name_H-M   'P 1'
#
loop_
_entity.id
_entity.type
_entity.pdbx_description
1 polymer ?
#
loop_
_entity_poly.entity_id
_entity_poly.type
_entity_poly.pdbx_seq_one_letter_code
_entity_poly.pdbx_strand_id
1 'polypeptide(L)'
;YVFGDNNTNPKKLGLNNSGAVEGLTYITDWFKNVWPKGMQSKTSNENFITDQFTSGKTAAVIDGPWMAATYKKDKVNYGVATIPTLDNGKKYQAFGGGKAWVVSKYTKNKAVCQKFIDYLTSDKNQEKLYKDIQEVPANQNARKYAVKNGTELSKAVIDQFASADPMPNIPEMAEVWTGAENLVINAASGKKTPKQTADAAVKQISQSIEQKYKD
;
A
#
# COMPACT_ATOMS: atom_id res chain seq x y z
N TYR A 1 -9.26 -2.88 -11.05
CA TYR A 1 -8.24 -1.98 -11.64
C TYR A 1 -8.53 -0.54 -11.24
N VAL A 2 -7.50 0.29 -11.19
CA VAL A 2 -7.62 1.75 -10.95
C VAL A 2 -7.89 2.46 -12.29
N PHE A 3 -7.05 2.19 -13.27
CA PHE A 3 -7.19 2.70 -14.64
C PHE A 3 -7.40 1.55 -15.62
N GLY A 4 -8.11 1.80 -16.70
CA GLY A 4 -8.28 0.83 -17.78
C GLY A 4 -6.98 0.51 -18.51
N ASP A 5 -7.05 -0.48 -19.42
CA ASP A 5 -5.96 -0.85 -20.30
C ASP A 5 -4.66 -1.20 -19.54
N ASN A 6 -4.76 -2.14 -18.59
CA ASN A 6 -3.68 -2.58 -17.69
C ASN A 6 -3.13 -1.45 -16.79
N ASN A 7 -4.01 -0.59 -16.29
CA ASN A 7 -3.67 0.54 -15.43
C ASN A 7 -2.80 1.63 -16.11
N THR A 8 -2.92 1.79 -17.42
CA THR A 8 -2.19 2.80 -18.20
C THR A 8 -3.08 3.89 -18.80
N ASN A 9 -4.39 3.72 -18.79
CA ASN A 9 -5.33 4.68 -19.39
C ASN A 9 -6.06 5.52 -18.34
N PRO A 10 -5.58 6.77 -18.06
CA PRO A 10 -6.17 7.62 -17.03
C PRO A 10 -7.58 8.14 -17.37
N LYS A 11 -8.02 8.00 -18.63
CA LYS A 11 -9.38 8.36 -19.03
C LYS A 11 -10.43 7.29 -18.66
N LYS A 12 -9.97 6.08 -18.26
CA LYS A 12 -10.84 4.96 -17.87
C LYS A 12 -10.62 4.62 -16.40
N LEU A 13 -11.24 5.38 -15.50
CA LEU A 13 -11.20 5.09 -14.06
C LEU A 13 -12.15 3.93 -13.70
N GLY A 14 -11.64 2.99 -12.89
CA GLY A 14 -12.36 1.80 -12.47
C GLY A 14 -12.90 1.83 -11.05
N LEU A 15 -12.71 2.92 -10.30
CA LEU A 15 -13.07 3.00 -8.88
C LEU A 15 -14.59 2.99 -8.60
N ASN A 16 -15.41 3.05 -9.63
CA ASN A 16 -16.88 2.95 -9.54
C ASN A 16 -17.48 1.80 -10.34
N ASN A 17 -16.66 0.86 -10.84
CA ASN A 17 -17.18 -0.37 -11.44
C ASN A 17 -17.86 -1.25 -10.37
N SER A 18 -18.58 -2.29 -10.81
CA SER A 18 -19.35 -3.15 -9.89
C SER A 18 -18.50 -3.76 -8.77
N GLY A 19 -17.31 -4.27 -9.09
CA GLY A 19 -16.41 -4.86 -8.11
C GLY A 19 -15.83 -3.84 -7.14
N ALA A 20 -15.52 -2.61 -7.59
CA ALA A 20 -15.08 -1.53 -6.72
C ALA A 20 -16.18 -1.08 -5.76
N VAL A 21 -17.42 -1.01 -6.24
CA VAL A 21 -18.58 -0.67 -5.42
C VAL A 21 -18.90 -1.78 -4.40
N GLU A 22 -18.79 -3.05 -4.81
CA GLU A 22 -18.93 -4.20 -3.91
C GLU A 22 -17.87 -4.13 -2.79
N GLY A 23 -16.59 -3.93 -3.15
CA GLY A 23 -15.51 -3.78 -2.18
C GLY A 23 -15.70 -2.57 -1.25
N LEU A 24 -16.15 -1.43 -1.79
CA LEU A 24 -16.45 -0.25 -0.97
C LEU A 24 -17.63 -0.50 -0.02
N THR A 25 -18.64 -1.24 -0.44
CA THR A 25 -19.77 -1.63 0.41
C THR A 25 -19.29 -2.52 1.56
N TYR A 26 -18.51 -3.56 1.24
CA TYR A 26 -17.92 -4.47 2.23
C TYR A 26 -17.09 -3.74 3.29
N ILE A 27 -16.14 -2.92 2.88
CA ILE A 27 -15.28 -2.18 3.83
C ILE A 27 -16.06 -1.13 4.61
N THR A 28 -17.10 -0.53 4.01
CA THR A 28 -17.98 0.43 4.68
C THR A 28 -18.79 -0.23 5.79
N ASP A 29 -19.32 -1.42 5.56
CA ASP A 29 -20.06 -2.18 6.56
C ASP A 29 -19.14 -2.62 7.70
N TRP A 30 -17.93 -3.06 7.36
CA TRP A 30 -16.91 -3.40 8.34
C TRP A 30 -16.51 -2.19 9.20
N PHE A 31 -16.31 -1.04 8.56
CA PHE A 31 -16.01 0.23 9.23
C PHE A 31 -17.12 0.69 10.20
N LYS A 32 -18.38 0.48 9.85
CA LYS A 32 -19.52 0.82 10.69
C LYS A 32 -19.70 -0.13 11.87
N ASN A 33 -19.54 -1.41 11.66
CA ASN A 33 -20.01 -2.45 12.55
C ASN A 33 -18.91 -3.11 13.39
N VAL A 34 -17.67 -3.11 12.88
CA VAL A 34 -16.53 -3.81 13.49
C VAL A 34 -15.47 -2.86 14.00
N TRP A 35 -15.24 -1.75 13.31
CA TRP A 35 -14.20 -0.79 13.65
C TRP A 35 -14.45 -0.14 15.01
N PRO A 36 -13.44 -0.03 15.90
CA PRO A 36 -13.61 0.60 17.21
C PRO A 36 -14.14 2.03 17.10
N LYS A 37 -15.06 2.38 17.99
CA LYS A 37 -15.55 3.76 18.10
C LYS A 37 -14.38 4.71 18.39
N GLY A 38 -14.35 5.85 17.72
CA GLY A 38 -13.25 6.82 17.79
C GLY A 38 -12.19 6.67 16.70
N MET A 39 -12.06 5.49 16.08
CA MET A 39 -11.23 5.31 14.90
C MET A 39 -11.92 5.70 13.59
N GLN A 40 -13.17 6.12 13.66
CA GLN A 40 -14.02 6.48 12.52
C GLN A 40 -13.91 7.96 12.12
N SER A 41 -12.94 8.68 12.68
CA SER A 41 -12.72 10.09 12.39
C SER A 41 -11.74 10.27 11.24
N LYS A 42 -11.91 11.34 10.45
CA LYS A 42 -10.93 11.78 9.44
C LYS A 42 -9.53 12.07 10.03
N THR A 43 -9.47 12.32 11.32
CA THR A 43 -8.23 12.57 12.07
C THR A 43 -7.59 11.28 12.60
N SER A 44 -8.24 10.13 12.44
CA SER A 44 -7.65 8.83 12.75
C SER A 44 -6.60 8.54 11.67
N ASN A 45 -5.39 8.90 11.97
CA ASN A 45 -4.23 8.74 11.11
C ASN A 45 -3.39 7.51 11.54
N GLU A 46 -2.36 7.23 10.81
CA GLU A 46 -1.42 6.13 11.08
C GLU A 46 -0.89 6.15 12.51
N ASN A 47 -0.59 7.33 13.08
CA ASN A 47 -0.09 7.45 14.44
C ASN A 47 -1.12 6.96 15.45
N PHE A 48 -2.40 7.33 15.30
CA PHE A 48 -3.44 6.86 16.19
C PHE A 48 -3.60 5.34 16.13
N ILE A 49 -3.60 4.75 14.94
CA ILE A 49 -3.71 3.30 14.74
C ILE A 49 -2.51 2.59 15.39
N THR A 50 -1.30 3.11 15.16
CA THR A 50 -0.07 2.60 15.74
C THR A 50 -0.11 2.65 17.27
N ASP A 51 -0.54 3.78 17.86
CA ASP A 51 -0.67 3.95 19.31
C ASP A 51 -1.68 2.99 19.92
N GLN A 52 -2.81 2.73 19.25
CA GLN A 52 -3.80 1.75 19.72
C GLN A 52 -3.23 0.34 19.72
N PHE A 53 -2.45 -0.04 18.70
CA PHE A 53 -1.83 -1.36 18.63
C PHE A 53 -0.68 -1.50 19.64
N THR A 54 0.23 -0.54 19.70
CA THR A 54 1.37 -0.57 20.60
C THR A 54 0.99 -0.52 22.07
N SER A 55 -0.13 0.13 22.40
CA SER A 55 -0.70 0.16 23.76
C SER A 55 -1.59 -1.05 24.10
N GLY A 56 -1.73 -2.02 23.19
CA GLY A 56 -2.55 -3.22 23.40
C GLY A 56 -4.07 -2.99 23.39
N LYS A 57 -4.52 -1.83 22.91
CA LYS A 57 -5.95 -1.49 22.81
C LYS A 57 -6.61 -2.05 21.55
N THR A 58 -5.82 -2.42 20.56
CA THR A 58 -6.25 -3.09 19.33
C THR A 58 -5.48 -4.39 19.18
N ALA A 59 -6.20 -5.49 18.94
CA ALA A 59 -5.62 -6.83 18.86
C ALA A 59 -4.86 -7.08 17.54
N ALA A 60 -5.21 -6.38 16.46
CA ALA A 60 -4.58 -6.54 15.14
C ALA A 60 -4.55 -5.21 14.39
N VAL A 61 -3.57 -5.07 13.51
CA VAL A 61 -3.41 -3.95 12.59
C VAL A 61 -2.99 -4.47 11.22
N ILE A 62 -3.51 -3.86 10.17
CA ILE A 62 -3.01 -4.07 8.81
C ILE A 62 -1.95 -3.00 8.55
N ASP A 63 -0.72 -3.43 8.34
CA ASP A 63 0.41 -2.52 8.20
C ASP A 63 1.49 -3.11 7.29
N GLY A 64 2.58 -2.39 7.10
CA GLY A 64 3.69 -2.83 6.27
C GLY A 64 4.96 -3.15 7.05
N PRO A 65 5.95 -3.78 6.40
CA PRO A 65 7.19 -4.23 7.06
C PRO A 65 8.02 -3.08 7.66
N TRP A 66 7.81 -1.84 7.21
CA TRP A 66 8.48 -0.65 7.75
C TRP A 66 8.18 -0.38 9.23
N MET A 67 7.06 -0.89 9.75
CA MET A 67 6.69 -0.69 11.16
C MET A 67 7.38 -1.65 12.13
N ALA A 68 8.03 -2.69 11.63
CA ALA A 68 8.71 -3.69 12.47
C ALA A 68 9.74 -3.05 13.43
N ALA A 69 10.48 -2.05 12.97
CA ALA A 69 11.45 -1.33 13.80
C ALA A 69 10.77 -0.56 14.94
N THR A 70 9.63 0.07 14.67
CA THR A 70 8.82 0.78 15.68
C THR A 70 8.30 -0.19 16.72
N TYR A 71 7.65 -1.27 16.32
CA TYR A 71 7.11 -2.28 17.25
C TYR A 71 8.19 -2.93 18.11
N LYS A 72 9.37 -3.18 17.53
CA LYS A 72 10.53 -3.68 18.28
C LYS A 72 11.02 -2.66 19.31
N LYS A 73 11.14 -1.38 18.94
CA LYS A 73 11.53 -0.29 19.84
C LYS A 73 10.57 -0.15 21.01
N ASP A 74 9.27 -0.26 20.74
CA ASP A 74 8.20 -0.13 21.73
C ASP A 74 7.97 -1.44 22.50
N LYS A 75 8.77 -2.49 22.24
CA LYS A 75 8.72 -3.79 22.92
C LYS A 75 7.35 -4.48 22.79
N VAL A 76 6.67 -4.26 21.68
CA VAL A 76 5.39 -4.92 21.40
C VAL A 76 5.64 -6.39 21.13
N ASN A 77 4.95 -7.26 21.84
CA ASN A 77 4.94 -8.70 21.55
C ASN A 77 3.84 -8.97 20.50
N TYR A 78 4.24 -9.17 19.24
CA TYR A 78 3.32 -9.36 18.13
C TYR A 78 3.72 -10.51 17.24
N GLY A 79 2.74 -11.14 16.60
CA GLY A 79 2.94 -12.07 15.49
C GLY A 79 2.66 -11.39 14.15
N VAL A 80 3.03 -12.04 13.07
CA VAL A 80 2.81 -11.55 11.70
C VAL A 80 2.16 -12.67 10.87
N ALA A 81 1.16 -12.29 10.09
CA ALA A 81 0.50 -13.19 9.16
C ALA A 81 0.17 -12.46 7.85
N THR A 82 -0.05 -13.20 6.79
CA THR A 82 -0.72 -12.69 5.59
C THR A 82 -2.16 -12.31 5.93
N ILE A 83 -2.72 -11.35 5.18
CA ILE A 83 -4.14 -11.02 5.32
C ILE A 83 -4.98 -12.25 4.95
N PRO A 84 -5.95 -12.66 5.78
CA PRO A 84 -6.78 -13.82 5.53
C PRO A 84 -7.53 -13.74 4.20
N THR A 85 -7.88 -14.90 3.68
CA THR A 85 -8.78 -15.00 2.53
C THR A 85 -10.12 -14.35 2.87
N LEU A 86 -10.64 -13.56 1.95
CA LEU A 86 -11.94 -12.90 2.09
C LEU A 86 -13.08 -13.93 2.07
N ASP A 87 -14.25 -13.56 2.60
CA ASP A 87 -15.44 -14.42 2.68
C ASP A 87 -15.89 -14.98 1.33
N ASN A 88 -15.58 -14.28 0.23
CA ASN A 88 -15.85 -14.73 -1.13
C ASN A 88 -14.78 -15.68 -1.69
N GLY A 89 -13.86 -16.17 -0.88
CA GLY A 89 -12.78 -17.09 -1.25
C GLY A 89 -11.60 -16.46 -1.98
N LYS A 90 -11.61 -15.13 -2.20
CA LYS A 90 -10.50 -14.42 -2.87
C LYS A 90 -9.42 -14.01 -1.87
N LYS A 91 -8.18 -14.06 -2.31
CA LYS A 91 -7.07 -13.49 -1.55
C LYS A 91 -7.14 -11.96 -1.58
N TYR A 92 -6.77 -11.34 -0.46
CA TYR A 92 -6.56 -9.90 -0.44
C TYR A 92 -5.38 -9.53 -1.35
N GLN A 93 -5.59 -8.55 -2.21
CA GLN A 93 -4.58 -8.02 -3.12
C GLN A 93 -4.20 -6.61 -2.69
N ALA A 94 -2.99 -6.47 -2.14
CA ALA A 94 -2.40 -5.17 -1.86
C ALA A 94 -1.71 -4.62 -3.11
N PHE A 95 -1.39 -3.33 -3.12
CA PHE A 95 -0.44 -2.81 -4.11
C PHE A 95 0.96 -3.36 -3.84
N GLY A 96 1.55 -3.98 -4.86
CA GLY A 96 2.95 -4.36 -4.88
C GLY A 96 3.79 -3.17 -5.32
N GLY A 97 4.63 -2.66 -4.43
CA GLY A 97 5.54 -1.57 -4.70
C GLY A 97 6.99 -1.95 -4.45
N GLY A 98 7.90 -1.13 -4.96
CA GLY A 98 9.33 -1.25 -4.72
C GLY A 98 9.98 0.12 -4.53
N LYS A 99 11.06 0.16 -3.76
CA LYS A 99 11.90 1.35 -3.62
C LYS A 99 12.99 1.30 -4.70
N ALA A 100 13.26 2.42 -5.34
CA ALA A 100 14.25 2.51 -6.40
C ALA A 100 15.22 3.67 -6.17
N TRP A 101 16.46 3.46 -6.55
CA TRP A 101 17.45 4.51 -6.67
C TRP A 101 17.45 5.04 -8.10
N VAL A 102 17.36 6.35 -8.26
CA VAL A 102 17.35 6.99 -9.58
C VAL A 102 18.47 8.01 -9.69
N VAL A 103 19.00 8.15 -10.89
CA VAL A 103 20.03 9.16 -11.21
C VAL A 103 19.35 10.40 -11.76
N SER A 104 19.59 11.55 -11.15
CA SER A 104 19.11 12.82 -11.66
C SER A 104 19.65 13.09 -13.06
N LYS A 105 18.79 13.49 -14.00
CA LYS A 105 19.21 13.88 -15.36
C LYS A 105 20.18 15.05 -15.39
N TYR A 106 20.21 15.84 -14.34
CA TYR A 106 21.06 17.04 -14.22
C TYR A 106 22.45 16.76 -13.65
N THR A 107 22.71 15.54 -13.17
CA THR A 107 24.04 15.22 -12.62
C THR A 107 25.13 15.29 -13.68
N LYS A 108 26.26 15.84 -13.32
CA LYS A 108 27.50 15.82 -14.12
C LYS A 108 28.35 14.56 -13.87
N ASN A 109 27.99 13.76 -12.88
CA ASN A 109 28.77 12.61 -12.41
C ASN A 109 28.04 11.27 -12.63
N LYS A 110 27.42 11.08 -13.81
CA LYS A 110 26.60 9.89 -14.13
C LYS A 110 27.31 8.57 -13.85
N ALA A 111 28.59 8.45 -14.24
CA ALA A 111 29.37 7.23 -14.03
C ALA A 111 29.58 6.88 -12.56
N VAL A 112 29.78 7.89 -11.71
CA VAL A 112 29.91 7.70 -10.26
C VAL A 112 28.57 7.30 -9.65
N CYS A 113 27.47 7.95 -10.06
CA CYS A 113 26.12 7.57 -9.62
C CYS A 113 25.79 6.12 -10.00
N GLN A 114 26.12 5.71 -11.22
CA GLN A 114 25.90 4.32 -11.65
C GLN A 114 26.67 3.33 -10.77
N LYS A 115 27.97 3.55 -10.57
CA LYS A 115 28.79 2.69 -9.69
C LYS A 115 28.22 2.61 -8.25
N PHE A 116 27.69 3.71 -7.75
CA PHE A 116 27.07 3.74 -6.43
C PHE A 116 25.77 2.94 -6.39
N ILE A 117 24.93 3.04 -7.41
CA ILE A 117 23.71 2.23 -7.51
C ILE A 117 24.05 0.74 -7.64
N ASP A 118 25.01 0.39 -8.49
CA ASP A 118 25.48 -0.99 -8.66
C ASP A 118 26.01 -1.57 -7.34
N TYR A 119 26.72 -0.76 -6.56
CA TYR A 119 27.18 -1.12 -5.23
C TYR A 119 25.99 -1.37 -4.28
N LEU A 120 25.03 -0.46 -4.20
CA LEU A 120 23.87 -0.58 -3.30
C LEU A 120 22.96 -1.76 -3.67
N THR A 121 22.84 -2.09 -4.95
CA THR A 121 21.96 -3.15 -5.46
C THR A 121 22.65 -4.50 -5.62
N SER A 122 23.95 -4.58 -5.30
CA SER A 122 24.71 -5.83 -5.35
C SER A 122 24.16 -6.88 -4.35
N ASP A 123 24.36 -8.16 -4.65
CA ASP A 123 23.93 -9.29 -3.80
C ASP A 123 24.34 -9.07 -2.35
N LYS A 124 25.63 -8.80 -2.12
CA LYS A 124 26.23 -8.62 -0.80
C LYS A 124 25.57 -7.48 0.00
N ASN A 125 25.35 -6.34 -0.64
CA ASN A 125 24.80 -5.18 0.05
C ASN A 125 23.29 -5.31 0.28
N GLN A 126 22.56 -5.93 -0.64
CA GLN A 126 21.16 -6.24 -0.45
C GLN A 126 20.94 -7.29 0.65
N GLU A 127 21.81 -8.31 0.75
CA GLU A 127 21.78 -9.24 1.88
C GLU A 127 22.11 -8.54 3.21
N LYS A 128 23.09 -7.63 3.20
CA LYS A 128 23.43 -6.86 4.39
C LYS A 128 22.27 -5.98 4.83
N LEU A 129 21.64 -5.26 3.91
CA LEU A 129 20.46 -4.44 4.18
C LEU A 129 19.34 -5.28 4.79
N TYR A 130 19.08 -6.47 4.24
CA TYR A 130 18.11 -7.39 4.79
C TYR A 130 18.45 -7.80 6.25
N LYS A 131 19.70 -8.12 6.54
CA LYS A 131 20.14 -8.48 7.90
C LYS A 131 19.95 -7.34 8.90
N ASP A 132 20.23 -6.10 8.46
CA ASP A 132 20.22 -4.94 9.33
C ASP A 132 18.78 -4.42 9.61
N ILE A 133 17.92 -4.38 8.60
CA ILE A 133 16.59 -3.74 8.71
C ILE A 133 15.41 -4.61 8.24
N GLN A 134 15.65 -5.86 7.85
CA GLN A 134 14.62 -6.80 7.40
C GLN A 134 13.82 -6.35 6.15
N GLU A 135 14.35 -5.41 5.37
CA GLU A 135 13.78 -5.00 4.10
C GLU A 135 13.95 -6.12 3.07
N VAL A 136 12.85 -6.59 2.46
CA VAL A 136 12.89 -7.69 1.49
C VAL A 136 13.66 -7.26 0.23
N PRO A 137 14.73 -7.97 -0.16
CA PRO A 137 15.57 -7.57 -1.27
C PRO A 137 14.85 -7.65 -2.62
N ALA A 138 15.04 -6.63 -3.48
CA ALA A 138 14.66 -6.69 -4.89
C ALA A 138 15.60 -7.60 -5.70
N ASN A 139 16.88 -7.67 -5.32
CA ASN A 139 17.86 -8.56 -5.92
C ASN A 139 17.50 -10.03 -5.71
N GLN A 140 17.50 -10.82 -6.79
CA GLN A 140 17.04 -12.21 -6.76
C GLN A 140 17.87 -13.11 -5.84
N ASN A 141 19.19 -12.96 -5.82
CA ASN A 141 20.07 -13.80 -5.00
C ASN A 141 19.94 -13.44 -3.53
N ALA A 142 19.93 -12.15 -3.20
CA ALA A 142 19.70 -11.68 -1.86
C ALA A 142 18.29 -12.08 -1.35
N ARG A 143 17.28 -12.10 -2.23
CA ARG A 143 15.94 -12.60 -1.89
C ARG A 143 15.93 -14.10 -1.57
N LYS A 144 16.68 -14.92 -2.31
CA LYS A 144 16.85 -16.35 -1.95
C LYS A 144 17.44 -16.51 -0.55
N TYR A 145 18.41 -15.66 -0.20
CA TYR A 145 18.95 -15.62 1.15
C TYR A 145 17.87 -15.24 2.17
N ALA A 146 17.07 -14.20 1.90
CA ALA A 146 15.99 -13.76 2.78
C ALA A 146 14.91 -14.84 2.97
N VAL A 147 14.53 -15.56 1.92
CA VAL A 147 13.61 -16.70 2.01
C VAL A 147 14.15 -17.81 2.91
N LYS A 148 15.44 -18.18 2.72
CA LYS A 148 16.07 -19.27 3.48
C LYS A 148 16.28 -18.94 4.96
N ASN A 149 16.64 -17.70 5.26
CA ASN A 149 17.02 -17.25 6.60
C ASN A 149 16.01 -16.28 7.21
N GLY A 150 14.80 -16.21 6.62
CA GLY A 150 13.83 -15.19 6.93
C GLY A 150 13.16 -15.35 8.29
N THR A 151 12.84 -14.22 8.88
CA THR A 151 11.94 -14.08 10.02
C THR A 151 10.49 -14.37 9.58
N GLU A 152 9.59 -14.52 10.53
CA GLU A 152 8.14 -14.61 10.25
C GLU A 152 7.65 -13.40 9.44
N LEU A 153 8.14 -12.20 9.77
CA LEU A 153 7.86 -10.97 9.01
C LEU A 153 8.24 -11.11 7.54
N SER A 154 9.48 -11.51 7.27
CA SER A 154 9.96 -11.63 5.89
C SER A 154 9.17 -12.63 5.08
N LYS A 155 8.81 -13.76 5.69
CA LYS A 155 8.00 -14.81 5.06
C LYS A 155 6.60 -14.28 4.75
N ALA A 156 5.92 -13.66 5.72
CA ALA A 156 4.59 -13.10 5.54
C ALA A 156 4.56 -12.02 4.45
N VAL A 157 5.58 -11.14 4.40
CA VAL A 157 5.70 -10.11 3.35
C VAL A 157 5.89 -10.73 1.97
N ILE A 158 6.76 -11.73 1.83
CA ILE A 158 7.01 -12.42 0.56
C ILE A 158 5.74 -13.15 0.09
N ASP A 159 5.06 -13.85 0.99
CA ASP A 159 3.83 -14.58 0.70
C ASP A 159 2.69 -13.64 0.31
N GLN A 160 2.54 -12.51 1.02
CA GLN A 160 1.54 -11.49 0.68
C GLN A 160 1.85 -10.82 -0.66
N PHE A 161 3.12 -10.53 -0.94
CA PHE A 161 3.56 -9.93 -2.20
C PHE A 161 3.28 -10.83 -3.41
N ALA A 162 3.26 -12.15 -3.24
CA ALA A 162 2.93 -13.08 -4.31
C ALA A 162 1.51 -12.91 -4.88
N SER A 163 0.59 -12.30 -4.12
CA SER A 163 -0.77 -11.95 -4.56
C SER A 163 -0.97 -10.45 -4.79
N ALA A 164 0.08 -9.65 -4.75
CA ALA A 164 -0.02 -8.20 -4.91
C ALA A 164 -0.15 -7.81 -6.39
N ASP A 165 -0.92 -6.76 -6.64
CA ASP A 165 -1.00 -6.12 -7.95
C ASP A 165 -0.01 -4.94 -8.04
N PRO A 166 0.67 -4.74 -9.17
CA PRO A 166 1.48 -3.56 -9.37
C PRO A 166 0.64 -2.28 -9.26
N MET A 167 1.10 -1.34 -8.46
CA MET A 167 0.50 -0.01 -8.43
C MET A 167 0.66 0.66 -9.80
N PRO A 168 -0.38 1.34 -10.32
CA PRO A 168 -0.25 2.10 -11.57
C PRO A 168 0.91 3.08 -11.52
N ASN A 169 1.82 2.98 -12.51
CA ASN A 169 3.03 3.80 -12.58
C ASN A 169 2.88 4.91 -13.63
N ILE A 170 1.83 5.71 -13.47
CA ILE A 170 1.56 6.90 -14.29
C ILE A 170 1.37 8.11 -13.37
N PRO A 171 1.74 9.33 -13.81
CA PRO A 171 1.66 10.53 -12.97
C PRO A 171 0.28 10.81 -12.40
N GLU A 172 -0.77 10.49 -13.16
CA GLU A 172 -2.18 10.69 -12.82
C GLU A 172 -2.62 9.91 -11.58
N MET A 173 -1.84 8.89 -11.16
CA MET A 173 -2.10 8.16 -9.91
C MET A 173 -2.10 9.07 -8.67
N ALA A 174 -1.39 10.19 -8.71
CA ALA A 174 -1.41 11.19 -7.65
C ALA A 174 -2.82 11.74 -7.37
N GLU A 175 -3.63 11.92 -8.41
CA GLU A 175 -5.00 12.42 -8.28
C GLU A 175 -5.95 11.37 -7.69
N VAL A 176 -5.65 10.09 -7.92
CA VAL A 176 -6.41 8.98 -7.32
C VAL A 176 -6.25 8.98 -5.80
N TRP A 177 -5.05 9.13 -5.29
CA TRP A 177 -4.79 9.21 -3.85
C TRP A 177 -5.59 10.33 -3.20
N THR A 178 -5.50 11.55 -3.77
CA THR A 178 -6.21 12.72 -3.25
C THR A 178 -7.73 12.56 -3.33
N GLY A 179 -8.25 12.06 -4.46
CA GLY A 179 -9.69 11.93 -4.67
C GLY A 179 -10.33 10.76 -3.91
N ALA A 180 -9.57 9.72 -3.59
CA ALA A 180 -10.05 8.53 -2.89
C ALA A 180 -9.76 8.52 -1.38
N GLU A 181 -8.97 9.45 -0.86
CA GLU A 181 -8.52 9.51 0.54
C GLU A 181 -9.65 9.31 1.56
N ASN A 182 -10.79 9.92 1.32
CA ASN A 182 -11.94 9.88 2.24
C ASN A 182 -13.09 9.00 1.73
N LEU A 183 -12.84 8.11 0.76
CA LEU A 183 -13.88 7.34 0.10
C LEU A 183 -14.70 6.49 1.09
N VAL A 184 -14.01 5.72 1.94
CA VAL A 184 -14.65 4.85 2.94
C VAL A 184 -15.41 5.67 3.98
N ILE A 185 -14.81 6.72 4.52
CA ILE A 185 -15.43 7.59 5.53
C ILE A 185 -16.67 8.29 4.96
N ASN A 186 -16.60 8.78 3.72
CA ASN A 186 -17.73 9.42 3.06
C ASN A 186 -18.88 8.42 2.81
N ALA A 187 -18.59 7.19 2.39
CA ALA A 187 -19.60 6.15 2.24
C ALA A 187 -20.19 5.74 3.61
N ALA A 188 -19.35 5.59 4.64
CA ALA A 188 -19.77 5.24 5.98
C ALA A 188 -20.63 6.30 6.67
N SER A 189 -20.52 7.56 6.27
CA SER A 189 -21.36 8.66 6.79
C SER A 189 -22.86 8.47 6.51
N GLY A 190 -23.22 7.61 5.56
CA GLY A 190 -24.62 7.32 5.18
C GLY A 190 -25.31 8.43 4.39
N LYS A 191 -24.63 9.54 4.11
CA LYS A 191 -25.20 10.65 3.30
C LYS A 191 -25.39 10.28 1.83
N LYS A 192 -24.59 9.34 1.34
CA LYS A 192 -24.62 8.80 -0.03
C LYS A 192 -24.43 7.29 0.04
N THR A 193 -24.98 6.57 -0.94
CA THR A 193 -24.67 5.16 -1.11
C THR A 193 -23.21 4.95 -1.49
N PRO A 194 -22.61 3.76 -1.29
CA PRO A 194 -21.27 3.44 -1.77
C PRO A 194 -21.10 3.75 -3.27
N LYS A 195 -22.09 3.40 -4.09
CA LYS A 195 -22.08 3.71 -5.54
C LYS A 195 -22.04 5.21 -5.82
N GLN A 196 -22.90 6.00 -5.18
CA GLN A 196 -22.93 7.46 -5.35
C GLN A 196 -21.63 8.12 -4.87
N THR A 197 -21.04 7.56 -3.81
CA THR A 197 -19.75 8.04 -3.28
C THR A 197 -18.61 7.75 -4.26
N ALA A 198 -18.58 6.52 -4.80
CA ALA A 198 -17.60 6.12 -5.81
C ALA A 198 -17.73 6.95 -7.10
N ASP A 199 -18.95 7.19 -7.58
CA ASP A 199 -19.20 8.03 -8.76
C ASP A 199 -18.73 9.46 -8.56
N ALA A 200 -18.97 10.02 -7.37
CA ALA A 200 -18.51 11.37 -7.04
C ALA A 200 -16.97 11.45 -6.99
N ALA A 201 -16.31 10.44 -6.44
CA ALA A 201 -14.84 10.37 -6.40
C ALA A 201 -14.27 10.25 -7.82
N VAL A 202 -14.80 9.35 -8.66
CA VAL A 202 -14.36 9.21 -10.06
C VAL A 202 -14.53 10.51 -10.82
N LYS A 203 -15.66 11.21 -10.67
CA LYS A 203 -15.88 12.51 -11.30
C LYS A 203 -14.82 13.55 -10.87
N GLN A 204 -14.55 13.65 -9.58
CA GLN A 204 -13.54 14.56 -9.04
C GLN A 204 -12.14 14.24 -9.57
N ILE A 205 -11.75 12.97 -9.56
CA ILE A 205 -10.44 12.51 -10.05
C ILE A 205 -10.30 12.81 -11.54
N SER A 206 -11.30 12.48 -12.36
CA SER A 206 -11.29 12.76 -13.80
C SER A 206 -11.11 14.26 -14.08
N GLN A 207 -11.84 15.10 -13.38
CA GLN A 207 -11.72 16.56 -13.51
C GLN A 207 -10.32 17.06 -13.13
N SER A 208 -9.74 16.51 -12.07
CA SER A 208 -8.39 16.87 -11.64
C SER A 208 -7.33 16.44 -12.66
N ILE A 209 -7.47 15.24 -13.22
CA ILE A 209 -6.58 14.73 -14.28
C ILE A 209 -6.70 15.62 -15.52
N GLU A 210 -7.91 15.93 -15.98
CA GLU A 210 -8.13 16.81 -17.14
C GLU A 210 -7.54 18.21 -16.96
N GLN A 211 -7.53 18.73 -15.73
CA GLN A 211 -6.98 20.06 -15.44
C GLN A 211 -5.45 20.07 -15.39
N LYS A 212 -4.83 19.05 -14.80
CA LYS A 212 -3.40 19.03 -14.50
C LYS A 212 -2.55 18.37 -15.58
N TYR A 213 -3.12 17.42 -16.32
CA TYR A 213 -2.40 16.61 -17.32
C TYR A 213 -3.01 16.84 -18.73
N LYS A 214 -3.30 18.12 -19.05
CA LYS A 214 -3.64 18.51 -20.42
C LYS A 214 -2.39 18.37 -21.28
N ASP A 215 -2.48 17.57 -22.35
CA ASP A 215 -1.53 17.54 -23.46
C ASP A 215 -1.47 18.88 -24.19
#